data_91a44f5d23bdada60d58fdcaf68bd025
#
_entry.id   91a44f5d23bdada60d58fdcaf68bd025
#
_cell.length_a   1.000
_cell.length_b   1.000
_cell.length_c   1.000
_cell.angle_alpha   90.00
_cell.angle_beta   90.00
_cell.angle_gamma   90.00
#
_symmetry.space_group_name_H-M   'P 1'
#
loop_
_entity.id
_entity.type
_entity.pdbx_description
1 polymer ?
#
loop_
_entity_poly.entity_id
_entity_poly.type
_entity_poly.pdbx_seq_one_letter_code
_entity_poly.pdbx_strand_id
1 'polypeptide(L)'
;MTNQTHERQAAQKKAADAAKAEEIKDSDFRAILRDGQQLLKMSEKEFADELRVSHPRLNRWLHGKDLPHPVMRPGIAAWVAHKLSASVGNE
;
A
#
# COMPACT_ATOMS: atom_id res chain seq x y z
N MET A 1 -20.15 -8.57 -1.97
CA MET A 1 -20.29 -7.20 -2.09
C MET A 1 -19.81 -6.43 -0.90
N THR A 2 -20.28 -6.75 0.22
CA THR A 2 -19.85 -6.07 1.41
C THR A 2 -18.43 -6.42 1.81
N ASN A 3 -17.98 -7.62 1.47
CA ASN A 3 -16.64 -8.06 1.84
C ASN A 3 -15.56 -7.16 1.28
N GLN A 4 -15.72 -6.74 0.04
CA GLN A 4 -14.72 -5.89 -0.59
C GLN A 4 -14.64 -4.55 0.10
N THR A 5 -15.78 -3.98 0.50
CA THR A 5 -15.78 -2.73 1.23
C THR A 5 -15.11 -2.88 2.58
N HIS A 6 -15.38 -3.97 3.28
CA HIS A 6 -14.73 -4.25 4.56
C HIS A 6 -13.23 -4.39 4.39
N GLU A 7 -12.81 -5.09 3.35
CA GLU A 7 -11.40 -5.28 3.10
C GLU A 7 -10.70 -3.95 2.82
N ARG A 8 -11.36 -3.08 2.06
CA ARG A 8 -10.79 -1.76 1.79
C ARG A 8 -10.66 -0.94 3.05
N GLN A 9 -11.68 -0.94 3.88
CA GLN A 9 -11.65 -0.18 5.12
C GLN A 9 -10.56 -0.70 6.06
N ALA A 10 -10.45 -2.01 6.17
CA ALA A 10 -9.43 -2.60 7.03
C ALA A 10 -8.03 -2.29 6.51
N ALA A 11 -7.83 -2.39 5.19
CA ALA A 11 -6.54 -2.10 4.59
C ALA A 11 -6.20 -0.62 4.73
N GLN A 12 -7.19 0.24 4.53
CA GLN A 12 -6.98 1.68 4.66
C GLN A 12 -6.59 2.04 6.09
N LYS A 13 -7.28 1.48 7.07
CA LYS A 13 -6.96 1.74 8.47
C LYS A 13 -5.58 1.23 8.81
N LYS A 14 -5.22 0.04 8.35
CA LYS A 14 -3.91 -0.51 8.61
C LYS A 14 -2.81 0.37 8.04
N ALA A 15 -2.99 0.84 6.81
CA ALA A 15 -2.01 1.71 6.18
C ALA A 15 -1.92 3.06 6.88
N ALA A 16 -3.08 3.61 7.27
CA ALA A 16 -3.09 4.90 7.97
C ALA A 16 -2.41 4.79 9.33
N ASP A 17 -2.68 3.71 10.05
CA ASP A 17 -2.06 3.49 11.35
C ASP A 17 -0.54 3.32 11.20
N ALA A 18 -0.12 2.59 10.17
CA ALA A 18 1.30 2.39 9.93
C ALA A 18 1.99 3.70 9.60
N ALA A 19 1.31 4.58 8.87
CA ALA A 19 1.90 5.87 8.51
C ALA A 19 2.21 6.71 9.73
N LYS A 20 1.52 6.48 10.84
CA LYS A 20 1.73 7.21 12.07
C LYS A 20 2.68 6.50 13.03
N ALA A 21 3.06 5.27 12.73
CA ALA A 21 3.92 4.50 13.60
C ALA A 21 5.36 4.96 13.44
N GLU A 22 6.13 4.81 14.50
CA GLU A 22 7.55 5.13 14.43
C GLU A 22 8.30 4.19 13.51
N GLU A 23 7.81 2.96 13.42
CA GLU A 23 8.49 1.93 12.66
C GLU A 23 7.47 0.99 12.06
N ILE A 24 7.67 0.63 10.80
CA ILE A 24 6.80 -0.32 10.12
C ILE A 24 7.61 -1.58 9.85
N LYS A 25 7.14 -2.71 10.37
CA LYS A 25 7.81 -3.99 10.16
C LYS A 25 7.77 -4.37 8.68
N ASP A 26 8.77 -5.13 8.26
CA ASP A 26 8.88 -5.56 6.86
C ASP A 26 7.62 -6.26 6.39
N SER A 27 7.13 -7.22 7.19
CA SER A 27 5.95 -7.99 6.79
C SER A 27 4.71 -7.12 6.71
N ASP A 28 4.57 -6.16 7.63
CA ASP A 28 3.43 -5.27 7.62
C ASP A 28 3.48 -4.35 6.41
N PHE A 29 4.65 -3.83 6.09
CA PHE A 29 4.79 -2.95 4.94
C PHE A 29 4.45 -3.68 3.64
N ARG A 30 4.96 -4.91 3.50
CA ARG A 30 4.67 -5.71 2.31
C ARG A 30 3.19 -6.00 2.19
N ALA A 31 2.53 -6.31 3.31
CA ALA A 31 1.09 -6.54 3.31
C ALA A 31 0.32 -5.29 2.87
N ILE A 32 0.75 -4.13 3.34
CA ILE A 32 0.12 -2.85 2.94
C ILE A 32 0.23 -2.66 1.43
N LEU A 33 1.40 -2.93 0.86
CA LEU A 33 1.58 -2.78 -0.58
C LEU A 33 0.72 -3.76 -1.36
N ARG A 34 0.71 -5.02 -0.95
CA ARG A 34 -0.06 -6.04 -1.66
C ARG A 34 -1.55 -5.77 -1.59
N ASP A 35 -2.03 -5.45 -0.40
CA ASP A 35 -3.44 -5.15 -0.23
C ASP A 35 -3.83 -3.92 -1.03
N GLY A 36 -2.97 -2.91 -1.01
CA GLY A 36 -3.22 -1.69 -1.77
C GLY A 36 -3.32 -1.95 -3.25
N GLN A 37 -2.36 -2.67 -3.80
CA GLN A 37 -2.37 -2.99 -5.23
C GLN A 37 -3.63 -3.76 -5.60
N GLN A 38 -3.95 -4.77 -4.81
CA GLN A 38 -5.07 -5.64 -5.10
C GLN A 38 -6.40 -4.91 -5.01
N LEU A 39 -6.58 -4.15 -3.95
CA LEU A 39 -7.85 -3.47 -3.72
C LEU A 39 -8.05 -2.27 -4.65
N LEU A 40 -6.97 -1.63 -5.07
CA LEU A 40 -7.04 -0.55 -6.05
C LEU A 40 -7.13 -1.10 -7.48
N LYS A 41 -6.97 -2.41 -7.65
CA LYS A 41 -7.08 -3.08 -8.95
C LYS A 41 -6.10 -2.53 -9.96
N MET A 42 -4.90 -2.27 -9.51
CA MET A 42 -3.83 -1.77 -10.37
C MET A 42 -2.87 -2.89 -10.73
N SER A 43 -2.35 -2.85 -11.94
CA SER A 43 -1.25 -3.72 -12.32
C SER A 43 0.00 -3.25 -11.57
N GLU A 44 1.02 -4.11 -11.50
CA GLU A 44 2.27 -3.70 -10.88
C GLU A 44 2.85 -2.46 -11.54
N LYS A 45 2.76 -2.41 -12.86
CA LYS A 45 3.31 -1.27 -13.59
C LYS A 45 2.56 0.01 -13.23
N GLU A 46 1.24 -0.05 -13.20
CA GLU A 46 0.43 1.11 -12.83
C GLU A 46 0.75 1.57 -11.41
N PHE A 47 0.87 0.61 -10.51
CA PHE A 47 1.15 0.91 -9.12
C PHE A 47 2.54 1.56 -8.98
N ALA A 48 3.52 1.03 -9.70
CA ALA A 48 4.86 1.59 -9.69
C ALA A 48 4.86 3.02 -10.23
N ASP A 49 4.13 3.24 -11.32
CA ASP A 49 4.04 4.57 -11.92
C ASP A 49 3.43 5.57 -10.93
N GLU A 50 2.38 5.15 -10.24
CA GLU A 50 1.73 6.01 -9.25
C GLU A 50 2.65 6.32 -8.07
N LEU A 51 3.41 5.32 -7.64
CA LEU A 51 4.37 5.51 -6.54
C LEU A 51 5.65 6.19 -6.98
N ARG A 52 5.83 6.35 -8.29
CA ARG A 52 7.03 6.97 -8.86
C ARG A 52 8.29 6.19 -8.55
N VAL A 53 8.16 4.87 -8.65
CA VAL A 53 9.31 3.98 -8.54
C VAL A 53 9.37 3.11 -9.79
N SER A 54 10.52 2.50 -10.04
CA SER A 54 10.63 1.63 -11.20
C SER A 54 9.84 0.35 -10.97
N HIS A 55 9.34 -0.22 -12.07
CA HIS A 55 8.60 -1.47 -11.98
C HIS A 55 9.46 -2.60 -11.37
N PRO A 56 10.72 -2.78 -11.80
CA PRO A 56 11.53 -3.81 -11.15
C PRO A 56 11.71 -3.62 -9.66
N ARG A 57 11.81 -2.37 -9.21
CA ARG A 57 11.96 -2.09 -7.79
C ARG A 57 10.71 -2.49 -7.02
N LEU A 58 9.54 -2.08 -7.52
CA LEU A 58 8.29 -2.45 -6.87
C LEU A 58 8.11 -3.96 -6.86
N ASN A 59 8.47 -4.61 -7.95
CA ASN A 59 8.38 -6.06 -8.03
C ASN A 59 9.17 -6.71 -6.90
N ARG A 60 10.39 -6.23 -6.65
CA ARG A 60 11.20 -6.79 -5.58
C ARG A 60 10.56 -6.56 -4.21
N TRP A 61 9.97 -5.38 -4.01
CA TRP A 61 9.28 -5.09 -2.75
C TRP A 61 8.11 -6.05 -2.53
N LEU A 62 7.30 -6.27 -3.57
CA LEU A 62 6.12 -7.12 -3.45
C LEU A 62 6.48 -8.57 -3.21
N HIS A 63 7.63 -9.00 -3.72
CA HIS A 63 8.05 -10.39 -3.57
C HIS A 63 9.01 -10.61 -2.41
N GLY A 64 9.20 -9.59 -1.59
CA GLY A 64 9.97 -9.73 -0.37
C GLY A 64 11.47 -9.82 -0.55
N LYS A 65 11.97 -9.44 -1.72
CA LYS A 65 13.40 -9.51 -1.99
C LYS A 65 14.12 -8.25 -1.58
N ASP A 66 13.39 -7.18 -1.38
CA ASP A 66 13.96 -5.90 -1.03
C ASP A 66 12.84 -5.04 -0.48
N LEU A 67 13.18 -4.00 0.24
CA LEU A 67 12.19 -3.05 0.75
C LEU A 67 12.83 -1.68 0.82
N PRO A 68 12.01 -0.61 0.75
CA PRO A 68 12.56 0.73 0.86
C PRO A 68 13.13 0.95 2.25
N HIS A 69 14.00 1.93 2.35
CA HIS A 69 14.56 2.33 3.63
C HIS A 69 13.42 2.63 4.60
N PRO A 70 13.56 2.24 5.89
CA PRO A 70 12.47 2.46 6.85
C PRO A 70 11.94 3.88 6.89
N VAL A 71 12.79 4.87 6.64
CA VAL A 71 12.35 6.26 6.68
C VAL A 71 11.36 6.61 5.59
N MET A 72 11.35 5.83 4.51
CA MET A 72 10.44 6.08 3.38
C MET A 72 9.09 5.37 3.54
N ARG A 73 9.03 4.39 4.42
CA ARG A 73 7.85 3.53 4.54
C ARG A 73 6.60 4.27 5.00
N PRO A 74 6.68 5.18 5.98
CA PRO A 74 5.47 5.89 6.42
C PRO A 74 4.84 6.71 5.31
N GLY A 75 5.65 7.36 4.49
CA GLY A 75 5.13 8.14 3.38
C GLY A 75 4.40 7.30 2.36
N ILE A 76 4.96 6.12 2.05
CA ILE A 76 4.33 5.20 1.12
C ILE A 76 3.03 4.65 1.70
N ALA A 77 3.05 4.29 2.99
CA ALA A 77 1.84 3.81 3.65
C ALA A 77 0.76 4.87 3.65
N ALA A 78 1.12 6.12 3.89
CA ALA A 78 0.17 7.22 3.87
C ALA A 78 -0.44 7.39 2.48
N TRP A 79 0.37 7.23 1.44
CA TRP A 79 -0.13 7.32 0.07
C TRP A 79 -1.16 6.21 -0.20
N VAL A 80 -0.85 4.98 0.23
CA VAL A 80 -1.78 3.87 0.05
C VAL A 80 -3.08 4.13 0.79
N ALA A 81 -2.98 4.61 2.04
CA ALA A 81 -4.17 4.92 2.83
C ALA A 81 -5.02 5.98 2.15
N HIS A 82 -4.38 7.01 1.62
CA HIS A 82 -5.10 8.08 0.95
C HIS A 82 -5.82 7.57 -0.29
N LYS A 83 -5.16 6.75 -1.08
CA LYS A 83 -5.77 6.21 -2.29
C LYS A 83 -6.96 5.32 -1.98
N LEU A 84 -6.82 4.47 -0.97
CA LEU A 84 -7.91 3.60 -0.59
C LEU A 84 -9.09 4.39 -0.03
N SER A 85 -8.81 5.43 0.72
CA SER A 85 -9.86 6.28 1.27
C SER A 85 -10.60 7.02 0.17
N ALA A 86 -9.87 7.58 -0.79
CA ALA A 86 -10.48 8.28 -1.90
C ALA A 86 -11.34 7.35 -2.74
N SER A 87 -10.85 6.12 -2.95
CA SER A 87 -11.58 5.14 -3.73
C SER A 87 -12.90 4.78 -3.06
N VAL A 88 -12.87 4.58 -1.74
CA VAL A 88 -14.08 4.29 -0.98
C VAL A 88 -15.03 5.48 -1.00
N GLY A 89 -14.48 6.68 -0.88
CA GLY A 89 -15.29 7.88 -0.82
C GLY A 89 -16.07 8.17 -2.08
N ASN A 90 -15.63 7.60 -3.19
CA ASN A 90 -16.29 7.81 -4.48
C ASN A 90 -17.44 6.86 -4.74
N GLU A 91 -17.66 5.93 -3.86
CA GLU A 91 -18.75 4.96 -4.01
C GLU A 91 -20.13 5.49 -3.61
#